data_396a88da6046cd0aec0510ef7be94d73
#
_entry.id   396a88da6046cd0aec0510ef7be94d73
#
_cell.length_a   1.000
_cell.length_b   1.000
_cell.length_c   1.000
_cell.angle_alpha   90.00
_cell.angle_beta   90.00
_cell.angle_gamma   90.00
#
_symmetry.space_group_name_H-M   'P 1'
#
loop_
_entity.id
_entity.type
_entity.pdbx_description
1 polymer ?
#
loop_
_entity_poly.entity_id
_entity_poly.type
_entity_poly.pdbx_seq_one_letter_code
_entity_poly.pdbx_strand_id
1 'polypeptide(L)'
;MNTNYYHSIIKVQKIIRGFLTRIKYLPLILYNIRNYLSQCFFQFSSINDDGRVNSSCDEDNIIDLLIYKFKHRIKKPNIRNWFDIAVYDNYYGWLPVNIKTTTTTTSDNSGNLAICVQAYTNYECDLDKKYENGLMSKILIDKLKNNEFNLKHKKDYYFLVLNKRNSKEVIVNSVKGLNHLTPNVNNLPFQIKWNKNKIFQYKHIHQNINDFIHIIQKPNPSWKEDFLNQARLL
;
A
#
# COMPACT_ATOMS: atom_id res chain seq x y z
N MET A 1 22.85 16.92 -40.68
CA MET A 1 21.79 16.58 -39.73
C MET A 1 22.01 17.35 -38.45
N ASN A 2 20.98 17.98 -37.90
CA ASN A 2 21.10 18.97 -36.86
C ASN A 2 21.39 18.26 -35.50
N THR A 3 22.58 18.45 -34.93
CA THR A 3 23.02 17.84 -33.64
C THR A 3 22.04 18.09 -32.49
N ASN A 4 21.35 19.22 -32.50
CA ASN A 4 20.34 19.58 -31.51
C ASN A 4 19.11 18.63 -31.56
N TYR A 5 18.73 18.17 -32.74
CA TYR A 5 17.61 17.24 -32.90
C TYR A 5 17.93 15.86 -32.31
N TYR A 6 19.14 15.34 -32.50
CA TYR A 6 19.59 14.08 -31.92
C TYR A 6 19.64 14.14 -30.39
N HIS A 7 20.14 15.22 -29.82
CA HIS A 7 20.18 15.41 -28.37
C HIS A 7 18.76 15.43 -27.74
N SER A 8 17.81 16.06 -28.44
CA SER A 8 16.42 16.10 -28.00
C SER A 8 15.77 14.71 -28.01
N ILE A 9 16.00 13.91 -29.06
CA ILE A 9 15.49 12.53 -29.14
C ILE A 9 16.07 11.67 -28.02
N ILE A 10 17.38 11.73 -27.78
CA ILE A 10 18.03 10.95 -26.71
C ILE A 10 17.46 11.36 -25.33
N LYS A 11 17.21 12.65 -25.10
CA LYS A 11 16.62 13.14 -23.87
C LYS A 11 15.20 12.58 -23.66
N VAL A 12 14.38 12.62 -24.70
CA VAL A 12 13.01 12.06 -24.67
C VAL A 12 13.05 10.55 -24.43
N GLN A 13 13.92 9.81 -25.12
CA GLN A 13 14.07 8.37 -24.90
C GLN A 13 14.51 8.01 -23.48
N LYS A 14 15.45 8.79 -22.90
CA LYS A 14 15.86 8.61 -21.48
C LYS A 14 14.71 8.85 -20.53
N ILE A 15 13.88 9.87 -20.76
CA ILE A 15 12.71 10.18 -19.95
C ILE A 15 11.69 9.03 -20.04
N ILE A 16 11.37 8.57 -21.28
CA ILE A 16 10.43 7.47 -21.51
C ILE A 16 10.94 6.17 -20.87
N ARG A 17 12.20 5.79 -21.10
CA ARG A 17 12.78 4.58 -20.47
C ARG A 17 12.77 4.68 -18.95
N GLY A 18 13.16 5.83 -18.39
CA GLY A 18 13.08 6.07 -16.94
C GLY A 18 11.65 5.97 -16.41
N PHE A 19 10.65 6.49 -17.15
CA PHE A 19 9.24 6.37 -16.82
C PHE A 19 8.78 4.91 -16.83
N LEU A 20 9.03 4.18 -17.93
CA LEU A 20 8.66 2.77 -18.06
C LEU A 20 9.32 1.88 -17.00
N THR A 21 10.56 2.19 -16.63
CA THR A 21 11.24 1.48 -15.54
C THR A 21 10.55 1.73 -14.19
N ARG A 22 10.20 2.99 -13.90
CA ARG A 22 9.54 3.35 -12.63
C ARG A 22 8.14 2.75 -12.47
N ILE A 23 7.41 2.54 -13.56
CA ILE A 23 6.11 1.84 -13.54
C ILE A 23 6.24 0.40 -13.03
N LYS A 24 7.36 -0.26 -13.33
CA LYS A 24 7.59 -1.66 -12.98
C LYS A 24 8.14 -1.88 -11.57
N TYR A 25 8.65 -0.84 -10.93
CA TYR A 25 9.39 -0.98 -9.68
C TYR A 25 8.82 -0.11 -8.56
N LEU A 26 8.95 -0.62 -7.36
CA LEU A 26 8.67 0.11 -6.13
C LEU A 26 9.55 1.37 -6.02
N PRO A 27 9.09 2.41 -5.25
CA PRO A 27 9.93 3.57 -4.93
C PRO A 27 11.29 3.16 -4.35
N LEU A 28 12.36 3.83 -4.79
CA LEU A 28 13.72 3.48 -4.40
C LEU A 28 13.93 3.50 -2.88
N ILE A 29 13.31 4.44 -2.19
CA ILE A 29 13.42 4.54 -0.73
C ILE A 29 12.85 3.29 -0.04
N LEU A 30 11.76 2.72 -0.55
CA LEU A 30 11.16 1.50 0.02
C LEU A 30 12.05 0.28 -0.23
N TYR A 31 12.71 0.23 -1.38
CA TYR A 31 13.72 -0.79 -1.66
C TYR A 31 14.90 -0.69 -0.68
N ASN A 32 15.39 0.52 -0.40
CA ASN A 32 16.48 0.75 0.55
C ASN A 32 16.07 0.37 1.98
N ILE A 33 14.85 0.70 2.38
CA ILE A 33 14.28 0.29 3.67
C ILE A 33 14.21 -1.23 3.77
N ARG A 34 13.68 -1.90 2.75
CA ARG A 34 13.62 -3.36 2.69
C ARG A 34 15.01 -3.99 2.88
N ASN A 35 16.00 -3.53 2.12
CA ASN A 35 17.36 -4.05 2.19
C ASN A 35 17.99 -3.82 3.57
N TYR A 36 17.78 -2.65 4.15
CA TYR A 36 18.26 -2.36 5.50
C TYR A 36 17.64 -3.29 6.53
N LEU A 37 16.30 -3.41 6.54
CA LEU A 37 15.60 -4.26 7.50
C LEU A 37 15.95 -5.76 7.34
N SER A 38 16.19 -6.23 6.12
CA SER A 38 16.59 -7.63 5.88
C SER A 38 18.00 -7.96 6.43
N GLN A 39 18.80 -6.96 6.76
CA GLN A 39 20.12 -7.09 7.39
C GLN A 39 20.07 -6.92 8.93
N CYS A 40 18.96 -6.37 9.45
CA CYS A 40 18.79 -6.23 10.88
C CYS A 40 18.40 -7.56 11.53
N PHE A 41 18.82 -7.73 12.78
CA PHE A 41 18.35 -8.82 13.62
C PHE A 41 17.16 -8.33 14.46
N PHE A 42 16.04 -9.01 14.33
CA PHE A 42 14.83 -8.74 15.12
C PHE A 42 14.53 -9.91 16.04
N GLN A 43 14.34 -9.61 17.31
CA GLN A 43 13.76 -10.53 18.26
C GLN A 43 12.29 -10.17 18.44
N PHE A 44 11.44 -10.87 17.69
CA PHE A 44 10.00 -10.65 17.77
C PHE A 44 9.41 -11.25 19.04
N SER A 45 8.35 -10.61 19.53
CA SER A 45 7.54 -11.13 20.63
C SER A 45 7.03 -12.54 20.31
N SER A 46 6.85 -13.37 21.35
CA SER A 46 6.50 -14.79 21.16
C SER A 46 5.18 -14.97 20.37
N ILE A 47 5.13 -16.04 19.56
CA ILE A 47 3.99 -16.31 18.66
C ILE A 47 2.75 -16.77 19.46
N ASN A 48 2.90 -17.10 20.75
CA ASN A 48 1.88 -17.78 21.57
C ASN A 48 0.98 -16.89 22.42
N ASP A 49 1.29 -15.57 22.52
CA ASP A 49 0.46 -14.62 23.27
C ASP A 49 -0.49 -13.88 22.33
N ASP A 50 -1.48 -13.15 22.87
CA ASP A 50 -2.42 -12.37 22.08
C ASP A 50 -1.70 -11.59 20.98
N GLY A 51 -1.77 -12.12 19.75
CA GLY A 51 -0.96 -11.71 18.61
C GLY A 51 -1.13 -10.24 18.19
N ARG A 52 -2.13 -9.54 18.74
CA ARG A 52 -2.40 -8.12 18.43
C ARG A 52 -1.52 -7.19 19.25
N VAL A 53 -1.40 -7.43 20.55
CA VAL A 53 -0.60 -6.58 21.46
C VAL A 53 0.89 -6.72 21.11
N ASN A 54 1.34 -7.96 20.89
CA ASN A 54 2.72 -8.25 20.54
C ASN A 54 3.12 -7.71 19.16
N SER A 55 2.20 -7.73 18.19
CA SER A 55 2.47 -7.13 16.87
C SER A 55 2.62 -5.62 16.93
N SER A 56 1.84 -4.93 17.78
CA SER A 56 1.96 -3.47 17.93
C SER A 56 3.32 -3.08 18.51
N CYS A 57 3.82 -3.79 19.52
CA CYS A 57 5.12 -3.51 20.11
C CYS A 57 6.28 -3.75 19.12
N ASP A 58 6.20 -4.83 18.35
CA ASP A 58 7.17 -5.14 17.31
C ASP A 58 7.16 -4.07 16.20
N GLU A 59 5.97 -3.61 15.79
CA GLU A 59 5.78 -2.56 14.77
C GLU A 59 6.35 -1.21 15.24
N ASP A 60 6.13 -0.81 16.51
CA ASP A 60 6.70 0.41 17.07
C ASP A 60 8.24 0.37 17.11
N ASN A 61 8.86 -0.75 17.50
CA ASN A 61 10.30 -0.92 17.48
C ASN A 61 10.89 -0.77 16.07
N ILE A 62 10.20 -1.28 15.07
CA ILE A 62 10.60 -1.14 13.65
C ILE A 62 10.49 0.34 13.22
N ILE A 63 9.42 1.04 13.62
CA ILE A 63 9.24 2.46 13.32
C ILE A 63 10.38 3.28 13.91
N ASP A 64 10.72 3.08 15.16
CA ASP A 64 11.80 3.81 15.85
C ASP A 64 13.16 3.56 15.18
N LEU A 65 13.43 2.32 14.79
CA LEU A 65 14.63 1.95 14.04
C LEU A 65 14.70 2.68 12.68
N LEU A 66 13.56 2.75 11.96
CA LEU A 66 13.48 3.44 10.69
C LEU A 66 13.67 4.95 10.84
N ILE A 67 13.06 5.57 11.86
CA ILE A 67 13.24 6.99 12.19
C ILE A 67 14.71 7.27 12.49
N TYR A 68 15.35 6.43 13.30
CA TYR A 68 16.77 6.57 13.61
C TYR A 68 17.64 6.52 12.36
N LYS A 69 17.40 5.53 11.46
CA LYS A 69 18.23 5.30 10.26
C LYS A 69 17.98 6.31 9.15
N PHE A 70 16.70 6.62 8.87
CA PHE A 70 16.30 7.44 7.72
C PHE A 70 15.93 8.88 8.10
N LYS A 71 15.89 9.21 9.40
CA LYS A 71 15.74 10.56 9.95
C LYS A 71 14.59 11.35 9.31
N HIS A 72 14.87 12.51 8.73
CA HIS A 72 13.91 13.42 8.11
C HIS A 72 13.09 12.81 6.95
N ARG A 73 13.45 11.61 6.49
CA ARG A 73 12.68 10.89 5.46
C ARG A 73 11.55 10.05 6.02
N ILE A 74 11.42 9.95 7.32
CA ILE A 74 10.32 9.22 7.98
C ILE A 74 9.56 10.18 8.88
N LYS A 75 8.21 10.15 8.76
CA LYS A 75 7.31 10.84 9.68
C LYS A 75 6.37 9.83 10.31
N LYS A 76 6.25 9.84 11.65
CA LYS A 76 5.22 9.11 12.38
C LYS A 76 3.99 10.01 12.43
N PRO A 77 2.80 9.55 12.02
CA PRO A 77 1.59 10.32 12.10
C PRO A 77 1.10 10.42 13.55
N ASN A 78 0.11 11.28 13.79
CA ASN A 78 -0.63 11.28 15.04
C ASN A 78 -1.34 9.94 15.27
N ILE A 79 -1.61 9.62 16.52
CA ILE A 79 -2.25 8.35 16.92
C ILE A 79 -3.54 8.10 16.14
N ARG A 80 -3.73 6.86 15.66
CA ARG A 80 -4.90 6.38 14.91
C ARG A 80 -5.10 7.03 13.53
N ASN A 81 -4.03 7.22 12.79
CA ASN A 81 -4.11 7.63 11.40
C ASN A 81 -4.39 6.39 10.49
N TRP A 82 -4.61 6.61 9.20
CA TRP A 82 -4.89 5.58 8.20
C TRP A 82 -3.62 4.89 7.67
N PHE A 83 -2.43 5.28 8.14
CA PHE A 83 -1.12 4.69 7.85
C PHE A 83 -0.24 4.75 9.11
N ASP A 84 0.81 3.94 9.17
CA ASP A 84 1.69 3.85 10.34
C ASP A 84 2.88 4.81 10.25
N ILE A 85 3.45 5.00 9.06
CA ILE A 85 4.48 6.00 8.77
C ILE A 85 4.30 6.61 7.39
N ALA A 86 4.77 7.85 7.20
CA ALA A 86 5.00 8.44 5.88
C ALA A 86 6.49 8.42 5.55
N VAL A 87 6.84 7.95 4.35
CA VAL A 87 8.21 7.82 3.87
C VAL A 87 8.44 8.76 2.70
N TYR A 88 9.50 9.59 2.75
CA TYR A 88 9.81 10.53 1.69
C TYR A 88 10.69 9.90 0.61
N ASP A 89 10.17 9.84 -0.60
CA ASP A 89 10.89 9.50 -1.82
C ASP A 89 11.15 10.75 -2.67
N ASN A 90 12.35 10.90 -3.21
CA ASN A 90 12.73 12.09 -3.98
C ASN A 90 11.89 12.31 -5.24
N TYR A 91 11.32 11.24 -5.81
CA TYR A 91 10.50 11.30 -7.01
C TYR A 91 9.00 11.29 -6.71
N TYR A 92 8.59 10.47 -5.75
CA TYR A 92 7.17 10.25 -5.42
C TYR A 92 6.65 11.20 -4.33
N GLY A 93 7.52 11.88 -3.58
CA GLY A 93 7.15 12.66 -2.42
C GLY A 93 6.86 11.78 -1.20
N TRP A 94 5.93 12.20 -0.33
CA TRP A 94 5.54 11.45 0.85
C TRP A 94 4.64 10.27 0.50
N LEU A 95 5.01 9.08 0.92
CA LEU A 95 4.35 7.82 0.67
C LEU A 95 3.75 7.28 1.97
N PRO A 96 2.43 7.02 2.04
CA PRO A 96 1.83 6.37 3.19
C PRO A 96 2.19 4.88 3.21
N VAL A 97 2.69 4.39 4.34
CA VAL A 97 3.16 3.02 4.52
C VAL A 97 2.54 2.41 5.77
N ASN A 98 2.05 1.20 5.66
CA ASN A 98 1.64 0.36 6.77
C ASN A 98 2.74 -0.65 7.08
N ILE A 99 3.07 -0.80 8.36
CA ILE A 99 4.03 -1.78 8.85
C ILE A 99 3.26 -2.96 9.42
N LYS A 100 3.71 -4.17 9.09
CA LYS A 100 3.15 -5.42 9.62
C LYS A 100 4.22 -6.38 10.03
N THR A 101 4.01 -7.01 11.19
CA THR A 101 4.80 -8.14 11.64
C THR A 101 3.89 -9.37 11.70
N THR A 102 4.17 -10.39 10.88
CA THR A 102 3.27 -11.51 10.69
C THR A 102 4.01 -12.78 10.31
N THR A 103 3.36 -13.94 10.42
CA THR A 103 3.90 -15.21 9.93
C THR A 103 3.83 -15.36 8.42
N THR A 104 3.24 -14.40 7.72
CA THR A 104 2.99 -14.37 6.27
C THR A 104 2.04 -15.43 5.71
N THR A 105 1.74 -16.48 6.44
CA THR A 105 0.85 -17.58 6.02
C THR A 105 -0.61 -17.34 6.37
N THR A 106 -0.87 -16.55 7.41
CA THR A 106 -2.23 -16.11 7.81
C THR A 106 -2.71 -14.96 6.95
N SER A 107 -4.03 -14.73 6.92
CA SER A 107 -4.61 -13.57 6.27
C SER A 107 -4.61 -12.39 7.23
N ASP A 108 -4.04 -11.27 6.79
CA ASP A 108 -3.96 -10.05 7.58
C ASP A 108 -5.05 -9.04 7.19
N ASN A 109 -5.64 -8.44 8.20
CA ASN A 109 -6.60 -7.33 8.06
C ASN A 109 -5.85 -6.03 7.76
N SER A 110 -5.41 -5.85 6.54
CA SER A 110 -4.61 -4.68 6.14
C SER A 110 -5.39 -3.70 5.26
N GLY A 111 -6.59 -4.08 4.83
CA GLY A 111 -7.41 -3.25 3.96
C GLY A 111 -8.36 -2.35 4.77
N ASN A 112 -8.30 -1.02 4.58
CA ASN A 112 -9.33 -0.09 4.98
C ASN A 112 -9.78 0.75 3.78
N LEU A 113 -10.90 1.46 3.90
CA LEU A 113 -11.44 2.21 2.76
C LEU A 113 -10.59 3.41 2.37
N ALA A 114 -9.87 4.03 3.31
CA ALA A 114 -9.00 5.16 3.00
C ALA A 114 -7.83 4.73 2.09
N ILE A 115 -7.26 3.54 2.31
CA ILE A 115 -6.20 3.02 1.44
C ILE A 115 -6.72 2.67 0.04
N CYS A 116 -7.98 2.21 -0.07
CA CYS A 116 -8.62 1.97 -1.36
C CYS A 116 -8.86 3.28 -2.12
N VAL A 117 -9.38 4.30 -1.45
CA VAL A 117 -9.56 5.64 -2.03
C VAL A 117 -8.21 6.19 -2.50
N GLN A 118 -7.18 6.12 -1.66
CA GLN A 118 -5.83 6.59 -1.99
C GLN A 118 -5.25 5.86 -3.20
N ALA A 119 -5.39 4.54 -3.27
CA ALA A 119 -4.77 3.74 -4.32
C ALA A 119 -5.57 3.76 -5.64
N TYR A 120 -6.89 3.70 -5.59
CA TYR A 120 -7.72 3.45 -6.76
C TYR A 120 -8.30 4.70 -7.39
N THR A 121 -8.45 5.80 -6.65
CA THR A 121 -9.11 7.00 -7.14
C THR A 121 -8.18 8.20 -7.28
N ASN A 122 -8.61 9.23 -8.00
CA ASN A 122 -7.88 10.49 -8.09
C ASN A 122 -7.97 11.36 -6.82
N TYR A 123 -8.81 10.97 -5.84
CA TYR A 123 -8.90 11.66 -4.54
C TYR A 123 -7.59 11.49 -3.78
N GLU A 124 -7.04 12.57 -3.28
CA GLU A 124 -5.79 12.58 -2.52
C GLU A 124 -6.09 12.65 -1.02
N CYS A 125 -5.77 11.55 -0.30
CA CYS A 125 -5.92 11.52 1.13
C CYS A 125 -4.80 12.36 1.78
N ASP A 126 -5.22 13.29 2.63
CA ASP A 126 -4.33 14.13 3.42
C ASP A 126 -3.66 13.27 4.51
N LEU A 127 -2.34 13.36 4.61
CA LEU A 127 -1.55 12.61 5.59
C LEU A 127 -1.80 13.07 7.04
N ASP A 128 -2.26 14.29 7.23
CA ASP A 128 -2.52 14.86 8.56
C ASP A 128 -3.97 14.67 9.02
N LYS A 129 -4.84 14.07 8.17
CA LYS A 129 -6.25 13.83 8.47
C LYS A 129 -6.55 12.39 8.86
N LYS A 130 -7.54 12.24 9.73
CA LYS A 130 -8.20 10.95 10.01
C LYS A 130 -9.42 10.81 9.11
N TYR A 131 -9.74 9.58 8.73
CA TYR A 131 -10.85 9.29 7.86
C TYR A 131 -11.79 8.23 8.45
N GLU A 132 -13.08 8.52 8.38
CA GLU A 132 -14.13 7.57 8.76
C GLU A 132 -14.50 6.68 7.57
N ASN A 133 -14.78 5.42 7.85
CA ASN A 133 -15.11 4.45 6.79
C ASN A 133 -16.35 4.84 5.98
N GLY A 134 -17.38 5.40 6.62
CA GLY A 134 -18.59 5.85 5.93
C GLY A 134 -18.33 6.95 4.90
N LEU A 135 -17.49 7.94 5.25
CA LEU A 135 -17.06 8.98 4.32
C LEU A 135 -16.23 8.41 3.17
N MET A 136 -15.28 7.52 3.49
CA MET A 136 -14.41 6.91 2.48
C MET A 136 -15.19 6.01 1.53
N SER A 137 -16.22 5.31 2.00
CA SER A 137 -17.11 4.52 1.14
C SER A 137 -17.81 5.40 0.11
N LYS A 138 -18.40 6.52 0.52
CA LYS A 138 -19.05 7.47 -0.40
C LYS A 138 -18.08 8.02 -1.43
N ILE A 139 -16.90 8.50 -0.99
CA ILE A 139 -15.87 9.02 -1.89
C ILE A 139 -15.45 7.96 -2.90
N LEU A 140 -15.20 6.72 -2.45
CA LEU A 140 -14.78 5.63 -3.33
C LEU A 140 -15.83 5.38 -4.42
N ILE A 141 -17.10 5.24 -4.04
CA ILE A 141 -18.20 5.01 -4.97
C ILE A 141 -18.33 6.15 -5.97
N ASP A 142 -18.38 7.39 -5.48
CA ASP A 142 -18.56 8.58 -6.34
C ASP A 142 -17.42 8.69 -7.37
N LYS A 143 -16.18 8.48 -6.93
CA LYS A 143 -15.01 8.53 -7.80
C LYS A 143 -15.00 7.41 -8.85
N LEU A 144 -15.37 6.19 -8.45
CA LEU A 144 -15.46 5.07 -9.39
C LEU A 144 -16.59 5.26 -10.40
N LYS A 145 -17.78 5.74 -9.98
CA LYS A 145 -18.90 6.05 -10.87
C LYS A 145 -18.55 7.11 -11.92
N ASN A 146 -17.75 8.09 -11.53
CA ASN A 146 -17.33 9.17 -12.43
C ASN A 146 -16.07 8.81 -13.24
N ASN A 147 -15.59 7.56 -13.21
CA ASN A 147 -14.35 7.13 -13.85
C ASN A 147 -13.12 7.95 -13.43
N GLU A 148 -13.12 8.47 -12.21
CA GLU A 148 -12.04 9.28 -11.65
C GLU A 148 -10.96 8.40 -11.02
N PHE A 149 -10.32 7.58 -11.85
CA PHE A 149 -9.33 6.61 -11.44
C PHE A 149 -7.95 7.21 -11.18
N ASN A 150 -7.21 6.57 -10.31
CA ASN A 150 -5.82 6.92 -10.05
C ASN A 150 -4.89 6.36 -11.14
N LEU A 151 -4.72 7.13 -12.20
CA LEU A 151 -3.77 6.81 -13.28
C LEU A 151 -2.31 7.17 -12.93
N LYS A 152 -2.08 7.83 -11.78
CA LYS A 152 -0.75 8.26 -11.36
C LYS A 152 -0.03 7.11 -10.65
N HIS A 153 1.10 6.68 -11.18
CA HIS A 153 1.97 5.71 -10.49
C HIS A 153 2.55 6.23 -9.17
N LYS A 154 2.64 7.54 -9.03
CA LYS A 154 3.17 8.21 -7.84
C LYS A 154 2.28 8.11 -6.62
N LYS A 155 1.01 7.76 -6.82
CA LYS A 155 0.01 7.75 -5.77
C LYS A 155 -0.45 6.34 -5.53
N ASP A 156 -0.03 5.77 -4.42
CA ASP A 156 -0.39 4.42 -3.98
C ASP A 156 -0.36 4.36 -2.45
N TYR A 157 -0.67 3.22 -1.90
CA TYR A 157 -0.50 2.90 -0.51
C TYR A 157 0.39 1.67 -0.39
N TYR A 158 1.37 1.74 0.49
CA TYR A 158 2.42 0.73 0.57
C TYR A 158 2.34 -0.08 1.85
N PHE A 159 2.86 -1.30 1.78
CA PHE A 159 3.00 -2.22 2.90
C PHE A 159 4.46 -2.61 3.06
N LEU A 160 4.92 -2.60 4.30
CA LEU A 160 6.21 -3.10 4.73
C LEU A 160 5.97 -4.22 5.73
N VAL A 161 6.27 -5.46 5.34
CA VAL A 161 5.88 -6.65 6.09
C VAL A 161 7.11 -7.45 6.47
N LEU A 162 7.29 -7.70 7.76
CA LEU A 162 8.37 -8.50 8.30
C LEU A 162 7.83 -9.86 8.72
N ASN A 163 8.50 -10.93 8.29
CA ASN A 163 8.11 -12.28 8.66
C ASN A 163 8.68 -12.65 10.04
N LYS A 164 7.79 -12.89 11.02
CA LYS A 164 8.18 -13.30 12.40
C LYS A 164 8.97 -14.61 12.43
N ARG A 165 8.79 -15.51 11.46
CA ARG A 165 9.53 -16.78 11.36
C ARG A 165 10.88 -16.67 10.67
N ASN A 166 11.09 -15.61 9.89
CA ASN A 166 12.32 -15.35 9.17
C ASN A 166 12.53 -13.83 9.06
N SER A 167 13.25 -13.27 10.02
CA SER A 167 13.50 -11.82 10.10
C SER A 167 14.22 -11.24 8.88
N LYS A 168 14.88 -12.07 8.07
CA LYS A 168 15.50 -11.64 6.80
C LYS A 168 14.48 -11.51 5.67
N GLU A 169 13.29 -12.09 5.82
CA GLU A 169 12.22 -11.96 4.83
C GLU A 169 11.41 -10.70 5.09
N VAL A 170 11.73 -9.66 4.33
CA VAL A 170 11.02 -8.39 4.33
C VAL A 170 10.31 -8.22 2.99
N ILE A 171 8.98 -8.11 3.02
CA ILE A 171 8.14 -7.91 1.84
C ILE A 171 7.79 -6.43 1.77
N VAL A 172 7.94 -5.84 0.58
CA VAL A 172 7.40 -4.53 0.24
C VAL A 172 6.45 -4.70 -0.92
N ASN A 173 5.23 -4.23 -0.75
CA ASN A 173 4.22 -4.26 -1.80
C ASN A 173 3.35 -3.01 -1.70
N SER A 174 2.44 -2.81 -2.64
CA SER A 174 1.45 -1.74 -2.60
C SER A 174 0.06 -2.27 -2.94
N VAL A 175 -0.97 -1.49 -2.67
CA VAL A 175 -2.35 -1.87 -3.01
C VAL A 175 -2.48 -2.20 -4.50
N LYS A 176 -1.85 -1.43 -5.38
CA LYS A 176 -1.85 -1.70 -6.83
C LYS A 176 -0.97 -2.87 -7.25
N GLY A 177 -0.06 -3.30 -6.40
CA GLY A 177 0.84 -4.43 -6.66
C GLY A 177 0.37 -5.75 -6.06
N LEU A 178 -0.78 -5.78 -5.35
CA LEU A 178 -1.32 -7.00 -4.78
C LEU A 178 -1.88 -7.92 -5.88
N ASN A 179 -1.38 -9.14 -5.93
CA ASN A 179 -1.82 -10.14 -6.90
C ASN A 179 -2.99 -10.98 -6.40
N HIS A 180 -3.14 -11.06 -5.08
CA HIS A 180 -4.12 -11.93 -4.45
C HIS A 180 -4.77 -11.22 -3.26
N LEU A 181 -6.04 -10.86 -3.42
CA LEU A 181 -6.90 -10.38 -2.36
C LEU A 181 -7.76 -11.52 -1.83
N THR A 182 -8.05 -11.53 -0.54
CA THR A 182 -8.98 -12.47 0.09
C THR A 182 -10.18 -11.74 0.67
N PRO A 183 -11.40 -12.32 0.60
CA PRO A 183 -12.56 -11.74 1.23
C PRO A 183 -12.33 -11.57 2.73
N ASN A 184 -12.82 -10.48 3.28
CA ASN A 184 -12.86 -10.27 4.72
C ASN A 184 -14.29 -10.52 5.22
N VAL A 185 -14.42 -11.36 6.24
CA VAL A 185 -15.71 -11.64 6.90
C VAL A 185 -16.11 -10.54 7.89
N ASN A 186 -15.23 -9.60 8.20
CA ASN A 186 -15.41 -8.48 9.12
C ASN A 186 -15.67 -7.17 8.36
N ASN A 187 -15.52 -6.04 9.04
CA ASN A 187 -15.83 -4.70 8.53
C ASN A 187 -14.79 -4.12 7.53
N LEU A 188 -13.75 -4.86 7.17
CA LEU A 188 -12.73 -4.38 6.25
C LEU A 188 -13.00 -4.85 4.81
N PRO A 189 -12.57 -4.09 3.80
CA PRO A 189 -12.84 -4.42 2.40
C PRO A 189 -12.21 -5.75 1.96
N PHE A 190 -11.01 -6.07 2.42
CA PHE A 190 -10.31 -7.32 2.08
C PHE A 190 -9.24 -7.67 3.11
N GLN A 191 -8.73 -8.89 3.00
CA GLN A 191 -7.54 -9.38 3.70
C GLN A 191 -6.43 -9.67 2.70
N ILE A 192 -5.19 -9.71 3.20
CA ILE A 192 -4.00 -9.98 2.39
C ILE A 192 -3.27 -11.21 2.94
N LYS A 193 -2.98 -12.18 2.07
CA LYS A 193 -2.04 -13.27 2.35
C LYS A 193 -0.68 -12.91 1.78
N TRP A 194 0.28 -12.62 2.66
CA TRP A 194 1.58 -12.08 2.24
C TRP A 194 2.44 -13.11 1.49
N ASN A 195 2.31 -14.40 1.80
CA ASN A 195 3.00 -15.45 1.05
C ASN A 195 2.57 -15.54 -0.42
N LYS A 196 1.38 -15.01 -0.77
CA LYS A 196 0.86 -14.90 -2.15
C LYS A 196 1.18 -13.54 -2.80
N ASN A 197 1.69 -12.59 -2.01
CA ASN A 197 1.93 -11.19 -2.42
C ASN A 197 3.38 -10.75 -2.14
N LYS A 198 4.35 -11.70 -2.17
CA LYS A 198 5.78 -11.42 -1.90
C LYS A 198 6.42 -10.53 -2.95
N ILE A 199 5.98 -10.62 -4.19
CA ILE A 199 6.53 -9.91 -5.34
C ILE A 199 5.55 -8.83 -5.75
N PHE A 200 6.06 -7.60 -5.82
CA PHE A 200 5.33 -6.49 -6.42
C PHE A 200 5.15 -6.74 -7.92
N GLN A 201 3.90 -6.70 -8.37
CA GLN A 201 3.57 -6.80 -9.77
C GLN A 201 2.50 -5.76 -10.11
N TYR A 202 2.92 -4.69 -10.77
CA TYR A 202 1.99 -3.65 -11.19
C TYR A 202 0.92 -4.20 -12.13
N LYS A 203 -0.34 -3.93 -11.78
CA LYS A 203 -1.51 -4.19 -12.61
C LYS A 203 -2.11 -2.89 -13.12
N HIS A 204 -2.76 -2.96 -14.27
CA HIS A 204 -3.54 -1.82 -14.76
C HIS A 204 -4.67 -1.48 -13.78
N ILE A 205 -4.98 -0.19 -13.60
CA ILE A 205 -5.93 0.27 -12.59
C ILE A 205 -7.32 -0.38 -12.73
N HIS A 206 -7.82 -0.59 -13.93
CA HIS A 206 -9.10 -1.26 -14.16
C HIS A 206 -9.08 -2.72 -13.70
N GLN A 207 -7.99 -3.44 -13.87
CA GLN A 207 -7.85 -4.80 -13.37
C GLN A 207 -7.85 -4.82 -11.83
N ASN A 208 -7.12 -3.90 -11.20
CA ASN A 208 -7.12 -3.77 -9.74
C ASN A 208 -8.53 -3.50 -9.18
N ILE A 209 -9.28 -2.61 -9.82
CA ILE A 209 -10.65 -2.27 -9.41
C ILE A 209 -11.58 -3.47 -9.60
N ASN A 210 -11.48 -4.18 -10.71
CA ASN A 210 -12.28 -5.38 -10.96
C ASN A 210 -11.99 -6.48 -9.92
N ASP A 211 -10.70 -6.74 -9.62
CA ASP A 211 -10.30 -7.69 -8.58
C ASP A 211 -10.87 -7.30 -7.20
N PHE A 212 -10.83 -6.00 -6.88
CA PHE A 212 -11.36 -5.45 -5.65
C PHE A 212 -12.89 -5.60 -5.56
N ILE A 213 -13.63 -5.22 -6.60
CA ILE A 213 -15.10 -5.36 -6.66
C ILE A 213 -15.50 -6.83 -6.53
N HIS A 214 -14.81 -7.73 -7.26
CA HIS A 214 -15.08 -9.17 -7.18
C HIS A 214 -14.91 -9.72 -5.75
N ILE A 215 -13.92 -9.25 -5.01
CA ILE A 215 -13.69 -9.70 -3.63
C ILE A 215 -14.76 -9.16 -2.67
N ILE A 216 -15.19 -7.91 -2.84
CA ILE A 216 -16.24 -7.30 -2.01
C ILE A 216 -17.60 -7.95 -2.23
N GLN A 217 -17.89 -8.43 -3.43
CA GLN A 217 -19.16 -9.10 -3.77
C GLN A 217 -19.40 -10.41 -3.01
N LYS A 218 -18.37 -10.99 -2.38
CA LYS A 218 -18.56 -12.18 -1.54
C LYS A 218 -19.27 -11.80 -0.23
N PRO A 219 -20.23 -12.64 0.28
CA PRO A 219 -21.19 -12.24 1.29
C PRO A 219 -20.54 -11.65 2.53
N ASN A 220 -21.03 -10.50 2.94
CA ASN A 220 -20.60 -9.83 4.18
C ASN A 220 -21.32 -8.53 4.54
N PRO A 221 -20.97 -7.92 5.71
CA PRO A 221 -21.85 -7.12 6.54
C PRO A 221 -22.41 -5.85 5.88
N SER A 222 -23.37 -5.23 6.55
CA SER A 222 -24.29 -4.17 6.10
C SER A 222 -23.73 -3.07 5.19
N TRP A 223 -22.52 -2.53 5.50
CA TRP A 223 -21.93 -1.48 4.66
C TRP A 223 -21.54 -1.95 3.27
N LYS A 224 -21.26 -3.25 3.10
CA LYS A 224 -20.93 -3.83 1.79
C LYS A 224 -22.16 -3.98 0.91
N GLU A 225 -23.32 -4.25 1.48
CA GLU A 225 -24.57 -4.26 0.74
C GLU A 225 -24.89 -2.90 0.17
N ASP A 226 -24.77 -1.84 0.98
CA ASP A 226 -24.94 -0.46 0.51
C ASP A 226 -23.93 -0.10 -0.58
N PHE A 227 -22.66 -0.49 -0.39
CA PHE A 227 -21.61 -0.28 -1.40
C PHE A 227 -21.96 -1.03 -2.70
N LEU A 228 -22.34 -2.31 -2.61
CA LEU A 228 -22.63 -3.14 -3.77
C LEU A 228 -23.89 -2.68 -4.51
N ASN A 229 -24.94 -2.28 -3.79
CA ASN A 229 -26.15 -1.75 -4.39
C ASN A 229 -25.89 -0.49 -5.20
N GLN A 230 -24.97 0.34 -4.73
CA GLN A 230 -24.53 1.54 -5.45
C GLN A 230 -23.51 1.23 -6.56
N ALA A 231 -22.61 0.28 -6.36
CA ALA A 231 -21.61 -0.14 -7.33
C ALA A 231 -22.17 -0.96 -8.51
N ARG A 232 -23.34 -1.61 -8.35
CA ARG A 232 -24.08 -2.28 -9.45
C ARG A 232 -24.55 -1.33 -10.56
N LEU A 233 -24.45 -0.03 -10.31
CA LEU A 233 -24.74 1.01 -11.27
C LEU A 233 -23.48 1.47 -12.05
N LEU A 234 -22.34 0.86 -11.82
CA LEU A 234 -21.08 1.03 -12.54
C LEU A 234 -20.97 0.04 -13.69
#